data_4957e0fcd638b37337f455c22b89e0fa
#
_entry.id   4957e0fcd638b37337f455c22b89e0fa
#
_cell.length_a   1.000
_cell.length_b   1.000
_cell.length_c   1.000
_cell.angle_alpha   90.00
_cell.angle_beta   90.00
_cell.angle_gamma   90.00
#
_symmetry.space_group_name_H-M   'P 1'
#
loop_
_entity.id
_entity.type
_entity.pdbx_description
1 polymer ?
#
loop_
_entity_poly.entity_id
_entity_poly.type
_entity_poly.pdbx_seq_one_letter_code
_entity_poly.pdbx_strand_id
1 'polypeptide(L)'
;MIVVRNIFQLKFGKAKDAKALIKENQELMKKFSHITSRFLTDVTGDFYTLEMETTYENLTAFEKLSKEMMSVKEFGQWYEKFVPLVDSGRREIFSLVD
;
A
#
# COMPACT_ATOMS: atom_id res chain seq x y z
N MET A 1 -0.95 -17.60 7.08
CA MET A 1 -0.70 -16.44 6.18
C MET A 1 -1.89 -15.50 6.20
N ILE A 2 -1.62 -14.23 6.20
CA ILE A 2 -2.65 -13.19 6.10
C ILE A 2 -2.36 -12.29 4.90
N VAL A 3 -3.42 -11.72 4.34
CA VAL A 3 -3.32 -10.73 3.26
C VAL A 3 -3.88 -9.42 3.79
N VAL A 4 -3.03 -8.39 3.79
CA VAL A 4 -3.41 -7.03 4.18
C VAL A 4 -3.71 -6.25 2.90
N ARG A 5 -4.92 -5.72 2.81
CA ARG A 5 -5.38 -4.95 1.66
C ARG A 5 -5.62 -3.51 2.11
N ASN A 6 -4.84 -2.60 1.58
CA ASN A 6 -5.07 -1.17 1.78
C ASN A 6 -5.75 -0.65 0.54
N ILE A 7 -6.97 -0.15 0.69
CA ILE A 7 -7.79 0.30 -0.42
C ILE A 7 -7.99 1.79 -0.28
N PHE A 8 -7.50 2.53 -1.28
CA PHE A 8 -7.57 3.99 -1.27
C PHE A 8 -8.49 4.48 -2.37
N GLN A 9 -9.26 5.50 -2.06
CA GLN A 9 -10.00 6.26 -3.04
C GLN A 9 -9.17 7.51 -3.33
N LEU A 10 -8.59 7.55 -4.52
CA LEU A 10 -7.78 8.69 -4.95
C LEU A 10 -8.69 9.86 -5.34
N LYS A 11 -8.14 11.06 -5.25
CA LYS A 11 -8.81 12.23 -5.79
C LYS A 11 -8.95 12.08 -7.30
N PHE A 12 -10.05 12.58 -7.83
CA PHE A 12 -10.38 12.46 -9.23
C PHE A 12 -9.26 13.06 -10.10
N GLY A 13 -8.79 12.29 -11.07
CA GLY A 13 -7.72 12.72 -11.99
C GLY A 13 -6.30 12.52 -11.45
N LYS A 14 -6.12 11.92 -10.27
CA LYS A 14 -4.80 11.78 -9.64
C LYS A 14 -4.14 10.41 -9.82
N ALA A 15 -4.69 9.55 -10.67
CA ALA A 15 -4.15 8.21 -10.88
C ALA A 15 -2.72 8.21 -11.42
N LYS A 16 -2.41 9.12 -12.34
CA LYS A 16 -1.07 9.21 -12.93
C LYS A 16 -0.02 9.58 -11.86
N ASP A 17 -0.35 10.56 -11.03
CA ASP A 17 0.54 11.00 -9.96
C ASP A 17 0.72 9.87 -8.93
N ALA A 18 -0.36 9.17 -8.60
CA ALA A 18 -0.31 8.02 -7.69
C ALA A 18 0.55 6.89 -8.24
N LYS A 19 0.46 6.59 -9.53
CA LYS A 19 1.27 5.55 -10.17
C LYS A 19 2.77 5.87 -10.10
N ALA A 20 3.14 7.14 -10.22
CA ALA A 20 4.53 7.56 -10.05
C ALA A 20 5.01 7.30 -8.61
N LEU A 21 4.16 7.60 -7.62
CA LEU A 21 4.48 7.33 -6.20
C LEU A 21 4.52 5.83 -5.90
N ILE A 22 3.71 5.02 -6.58
CA ILE A 22 3.77 3.55 -6.44
C ILE A 22 5.16 3.05 -6.83
N LYS A 23 5.74 3.56 -7.91
CA LYS A 23 7.08 3.17 -8.32
C LYS A 23 8.12 3.51 -7.25
N GLU A 24 8.02 4.69 -6.65
CA GLU A 24 8.89 5.07 -5.53
C GLU A 24 8.71 4.12 -4.35
N ASN A 25 7.46 3.77 -4.03
CA ASN A 25 7.16 2.84 -2.95
C ASN A 25 7.78 1.47 -3.21
N GLN A 26 7.66 0.96 -4.43
CA GLN A 26 8.25 -0.33 -4.81
C GLN A 26 9.77 -0.32 -4.63
N GLU A 27 10.43 0.78 -4.97
CA GLU A 27 11.89 0.91 -4.75
C GLU A 27 12.24 0.89 -3.26
N LEU A 28 11.45 1.60 -2.44
CA LEU A 28 11.64 1.59 -0.98
C LEU A 28 11.42 0.19 -0.40
N MET A 29 10.43 -0.53 -0.92
CA MET A 29 10.08 -1.88 -0.44
C MET A 29 11.12 -2.93 -0.80
N LYS A 30 12.00 -2.68 -1.75
CA LYS A 30 13.09 -3.61 -2.08
C LYS A 30 14.02 -3.87 -0.90
N LYS A 31 14.08 -2.96 0.06
CA LYS A 31 14.84 -3.14 1.31
C LYS A 31 14.24 -4.25 2.18
N PHE A 32 12.99 -4.65 1.91
CA PHE A 32 12.25 -5.66 2.64
C PHE A 32 11.92 -6.82 1.69
N SER A 33 12.96 -7.45 1.14
CA SER A 33 12.84 -8.44 0.05
C SER A 33 12.01 -9.68 0.38
N HIS A 34 11.73 -9.92 1.68
CA HIS A 34 10.90 -11.04 2.13
C HIS A 34 9.39 -10.77 2.01
N ILE A 35 9.02 -9.58 1.55
CA ILE A 35 7.62 -9.16 1.48
C ILE A 35 7.12 -9.26 0.05
N THR A 36 5.94 -9.85 -0.11
CA THR A 36 5.24 -9.93 -1.38
C THR A 36 4.13 -8.89 -1.40
N SER A 37 4.28 -7.89 -2.26
CA SER A 37 3.28 -6.83 -2.44
C SER A 37 2.88 -6.71 -3.89
N ARG A 38 1.65 -6.30 -4.12
CA ARG A 38 1.18 -5.94 -5.46
C ARG A 38 0.22 -4.76 -5.37
N PHE A 39 0.13 -4.01 -6.46
CA PHE A 39 -0.74 -2.86 -6.58
C PHE A 39 -1.75 -3.10 -7.69
N LEU A 40 -2.99 -2.72 -7.44
CA LEU A 40 -4.08 -2.85 -8.41
C LEU A 40 -4.77 -1.49 -8.53
N THR A 41 -5.21 -1.19 -9.76
CA THR A 41 -6.06 -0.02 -10.00
C THR A 41 -7.34 -0.49 -10.67
N ASP A 42 -8.40 0.27 -10.54
CA ASP A 42 -9.69 -0.10 -11.10
C ASP A 42 -9.67 -0.15 -12.63
N VAL A 43 -10.31 -1.18 -13.16
CA VAL A 43 -10.73 -1.24 -14.56
C VAL A 43 -12.22 -0.94 -14.61
N THR A 44 -12.97 -1.50 -13.67
CA THR A 44 -14.38 -1.21 -13.43
C THR A 44 -14.59 -1.06 -11.92
N GLY A 45 -15.68 -0.45 -11.52
CA GLY A 45 -16.00 -0.16 -10.13
C GLY A 45 -15.87 1.33 -9.83
N ASP A 46 -15.57 1.68 -8.59
CA ASP A 46 -15.39 3.07 -8.21
C ASP A 46 -14.18 3.66 -8.93
N PHE A 47 -14.35 4.83 -9.52
CA PHE A 47 -13.26 5.51 -10.22
C PHE A 47 -12.11 5.84 -9.28
N TYR A 48 -10.88 5.70 -9.80
CA TYR A 48 -9.65 6.07 -9.10
C TYR A 48 -9.44 5.29 -7.79
N THR A 49 -9.71 3.99 -7.83
CA THR A 49 -9.40 3.09 -6.73
C THR A 49 -7.98 2.56 -6.87
N LEU A 50 -7.21 2.66 -5.80
CA LEU A 50 -5.88 2.07 -5.69
C LEU A 50 -5.90 1.05 -4.57
N GLU A 51 -5.52 -0.18 -4.86
CA GLU A 51 -5.41 -1.23 -3.85
C GLU A 51 -3.97 -1.69 -3.75
N MET A 52 -3.49 -1.83 -2.52
CA MET A 52 -2.18 -2.40 -2.23
C MET A 52 -2.40 -3.66 -1.40
N GLU A 53 -1.95 -4.80 -1.90
CA GLU A 53 -2.02 -6.07 -1.19
C GLU A 53 -0.63 -6.51 -0.78
N THR A 54 -0.49 -6.89 0.48
CA THR A 54 0.76 -7.40 1.02
C THR A 54 0.46 -8.65 1.83
N THR A 55 1.22 -9.71 1.58
CA THR A 55 1.07 -10.97 2.29
C THR A 55 2.11 -11.05 3.41
N TYR A 56 1.65 -11.41 4.60
CA TYR A 56 2.48 -11.60 5.79
C TYR A 56 2.24 -12.98 6.37
N GLU A 57 3.23 -13.45 7.13
CA GLU A 57 3.10 -14.73 7.81
C GLU A 57 1.97 -14.70 8.85
N ASN A 58 1.89 -13.60 9.62
CA ASN A 58 0.87 -13.40 10.66
C ASN A 58 0.77 -11.91 11.03
N LEU A 59 -0.13 -11.59 11.96
CA LEU A 59 -0.32 -10.21 12.43
C LEU A 59 0.91 -9.62 13.10
N THR A 60 1.67 -10.44 13.84
CA THR A 60 2.89 -9.97 14.48
C THR A 60 3.91 -9.50 13.46
N ALA A 61 4.07 -10.25 12.37
CA ALA A 61 4.96 -9.87 11.28
C ALA A 61 4.50 -8.55 10.62
N PHE A 62 3.20 -8.39 10.43
CA PHE A 62 2.64 -7.15 9.90
C PHE A 62 2.93 -5.95 10.81
N GLU A 63 2.69 -6.09 12.11
CA GLU A 63 2.95 -5.01 13.06
C GLU A 63 4.44 -4.63 13.10
N LYS A 64 5.30 -5.63 13.14
CA LYS A 64 6.75 -5.43 13.19
C LYS A 64 7.23 -4.64 11.98
N LEU A 65 6.81 -5.06 10.78
CA LEU A 65 7.19 -4.36 9.56
C LEU A 65 6.64 -2.94 9.52
N SER A 66 5.38 -2.75 9.94
CA SER A 66 4.77 -1.42 9.95
C SER A 66 5.58 -0.45 10.81
N LYS A 67 6.05 -0.92 11.97
CA LYS A 67 6.91 -0.10 12.84
C LYS A 67 8.26 0.20 12.20
N GLU A 68 8.87 -0.80 11.56
CA GLU A 68 10.15 -0.61 10.85
C GLU A 68 10.01 0.42 9.74
N MET A 69 8.93 0.34 8.94
CA MET A 69 8.68 1.27 7.85
C MET A 69 8.45 2.69 8.35
N MET A 70 7.71 2.84 9.45
CA MET A 70 7.46 4.15 10.03
C MET A 70 8.72 4.82 10.56
N SER A 71 9.76 4.06 10.89
CA SER A 71 11.05 4.59 11.34
C SER A 71 11.95 5.02 10.20
N VAL A 72 11.61 4.65 8.95
CA VAL A 72 12.40 5.01 7.77
C VAL A 72 11.98 6.38 7.26
N LYS A 73 12.93 7.32 7.23
CA LYS A 73 12.67 8.72 6.84
C LYS A 73 12.07 8.83 5.45
N GLU A 74 12.57 8.06 4.50
CA GLU A 74 12.12 8.06 3.11
C GLU A 74 10.66 7.64 3.00
N PHE A 75 10.19 6.76 3.87
CA PHE A 75 8.79 6.35 3.91
C PHE A 75 7.89 7.50 4.35
N GLY A 76 8.31 8.25 5.36
CA GLY A 76 7.59 9.44 5.80
C GLY A 76 7.47 10.48 4.70
N GLN A 77 8.57 10.71 3.97
CA GLN A 77 8.60 11.63 2.85
C GLN A 77 7.68 11.19 1.71
N TRP A 78 7.67 9.88 1.42
CA TRP A 78 6.76 9.30 0.43
C TRP A 78 5.30 9.48 0.85
N TYR A 79 5.00 9.22 2.11
CA TYR A 79 3.65 9.33 2.66
C TYR A 79 3.13 10.77 2.58
N GLU A 80 3.96 11.75 2.87
CA GLU A 80 3.60 13.16 2.74
C GLU A 80 3.20 13.55 1.32
N LYS A 81 3.80 12.92 0.32
CA LYS A 81 3.43 13.12 -1.09
C LYS A 81 2.15 12.38 -1.47
N PHE A 82 1.90 11.26 -0.82
CA PHE A 82 0.76 10.39 -1.12
C PHE A 82 -0.55 10.95 -0.56
N VAL A 83 -0.53 11.42 0.68
CA VAL A 83 -1.72 11.90 1.38
C VAL A 83 -2.54 12.92 0.57
N PRO A 84 -1.93 13.92 -0.09
CA PRO A 84 -2.71 14.89 -0.88
C PRO A 84 -3.46 14.30 -2.07
N LEU A 85 -3.12 13.10 -2.50
CA LEU A 85 -3.75 12.44 -3.64
C LEU A 85 -4.96 11.59 -3.25
N VAL A 86 -5.24 11.43 -1.95
CA VAL A 86 -6.21 10.48 -1.44
C VAL A 86 -7.39 11.20 -0.77
N ASP A 87 -8.61 10.77 -1.11
CA ASP A 87 -9.83 11.25 -0.44
C ASP A 87 -10.15 10.41 0.80
N SER A 88 -9.99 9.10 0.70
CA SER A 88 -10.33 8.19 1.79
C SER A 88 -9.59 6.87 1.61
N GLY A 89 -9.59 6.06 2.65
CA GLY A 89 -8.99 4.75 2.60
C GLY A 89 -9.53 3.84 3.67
N ARG A 90 -9.33 2.54 3.47
CA ARG A 90 -9.66 1.53 4.46
C ARG A 90 -8.65 0.39 4.38
N ARG A 91 -8.58 -0.38 5.43
CA ARG A 91 -7.74 -1.57 5.49
C ARG A 91 -8.59 -2.78 5.81
N GLU A 92 -8.35 -3.85 5.08
CA GLU A 92 -8.98 -5.15 5.30
C GLU A 92 -7.87 -6.18 5.46
N ILE A 93 -8.04 -7.09 6.41
CA ILE A 93 -7.08 -8.15 6.65
C ILE A 93 -7.83 -9.48 6.58
N PHE A 94 -7.36 -10.36 5.69
CA PHE A 94 -7.97 -11.67 5.47
C PHE A 94 -6.97 -12.78 5.80
N SER A 95 -7.48 -13.90 6.32
CA SER A 95 -6.71 -15.12 6.40
C SER A 95 -6.70 -15.81 5.06
N LEU A 96 -5.52 -16.27 4.63
CA LEU A 96 -5.43 -17.08 3.42
C LEU A 96 -6.00 -18.46 3.75
N VAL A 97 -6.90 -18.94 2.89
CA VAL A 97 -7.47 -20.28 3.03
C VAL A 97 -6.53 -21.27 2.35
N ASP A 98 -6.12 -22.28 3.11
CA ASP A 98 -5.20 -23.31 2.65
C ASP A 98 -5.94 -24.49 2.02
#